data_5e99d185b1ac360eca0c12c05d0113a9
#
_entry.id   5e99d185b1ac360eca0c12c05d0113a9
#
_cell.length_a   1.000
_cell.length_b   1.000
_cell.length_c   1.000
_cell.angle_alpha   90.00
_cell.angle_beta   90.00
_cell.angle_gamma   90.00
#
_symmetry.space_group_name_H-M   'P 1'
#
loop_
_entity.id
_entity.type
_entity.pdbx_description
1 polymer ?
#
loop_
_entity_poly.entity_id
_entity_poly.type
_entity_poly.pdbx_seq_one_letter_code
_entity_poly.pdbx_strand_id
1 'polypeptide(L)'
;MMNRNIAFLCSILLAGTYIAYFAISSHWFYPVHGYRVQTRAIQENLLYAGRDQTENTRQLRTLLPGETININTADAAALQRLPGIGPALSEQIIHHRETEGFYLRPEDLMRVPGIGEKTFSIIRDYIRVGGNS
;
A
#
# COMPACT_ATOMS: atom_id res chain seq x y z
N MET A 1 -0.23 -52.98 -59.75
CA MET A 1 0.91 -52.78 -58.83
C MET A 1 1.15 -51.30 -58.73
N MET A 2 0.67 -50.68 -57.67
CA MET A 2 0.85 -49.22 -57.44
C MET A 2 2.35 -48.98 -57.06
N ASN A 3 2.98 -48.14 -57.82
CA ASN A 3 4.41 -47.93 -57.75
C ASN A 3 4.74 -47.34 -56.36
N ARG A 4 5.56 -47.99 -55.54
CA ARG A 4 5.95 -47.58 -54.17
C ARG A 4 6.36 -46.10 -54.08
N ASN A 5 6.93 -45.58 -55.15
CA ASN A 5 7.36 -44.20 -55.24
C ASN A 5 6.20 -43.20 -55.34
N ILE A 6 5.05 -43.60 -55.93
CA ILE A 6 3.87 -42.71 -56.01
C ILE A 6 3.21 -42.62 -54.66
N ALA A 7 3.15 -43.73 -53.90
CA ALA A 7 2.59 -43.68 -52.54
C ALA A 7 3.42 -42.78 -51.59
N PHE A 8 4.71 -42.80 -51.72
CA PHE A 8 5.61 -41.90 -50.95
C PHE A 8 5.45 -40.45 -51.33
N LEU A 9 5.31 -40.12 -52.59
CA LEU A 9 5.11 -38.76 -53.08
C LEU A 9 3.72 -38.23 -52.66
N CYS A 10 2.66 -39.04 -52.68
CA CYS A 10 1.34 -38.66 -52.18
C CYS A 10 1.37 -38.40 -50.65
N SER A 11 2.10 -39.21 -49.88
CA SER A 11 2.21 -39.02 -48.42
C SER A 11 2.94 -37.70 -48.08
N ILE A 12 4.00 -37.33 -48.80
CA ILE A 12 4.73 -36.08 -48.62
C ILE A 12 3.86 -34.86 -48.97
N LEU A 13 3.10 -34.94 -50.07
CA LEU A 13 2.19 -33.86 -50.44
C LEU A 13 1.05 -33.68 -49.44
N LEU A 14 0.48 -34.76 -48.91
CA LEU A 14 -0.58 -34.66 -47.88
C LEU A 14 -0.01 -34.11 -46.56
N ALA A 15 1.17 -34.50 -46.14
CA ALA A 15 1.82 -33.94 -44.95
C ALA A 15 2.17 -32.44 -45.13
N GLY A 16 2.65 -32.04 -46.32
CA GLY A 16 2.92 -30.65 -46.65
C GLY A 16 1.67 -29.77 -46.62
N THR A 17 0.58 -30.23 -47.19
CA THR A 17 -0.72 -29.50 -47.16
C THR A 17 -1.31 -29.42 -45.77
N TYR A 18 -1.12 -30.45 -44.93
CA TYR A 18 -1.58 -30.43 -43.53
C TYR A 18 -0.79 -29.43 -42.70
N ILE A 19 0.52 -29.38 -42.88
CA ILE A 19 1.39 -28.41 -42.19
C ILE A 19 1.07 -26.97 -42.63
N ALA A 20 0.86 -26.75 -43.92
CA ALA A 20 0.46 -25.45 -44.45
C ALA A 20 -0.91 -25.01 -43.92
N TYR A 21 -1.88 -25.93 -43.90
CA TYR A 21 -3.22 -25.67 -43.31
C TYR A 21 -3.16 -25.35 -41.84
N PHE A 22 -2.34 -26.10 -41.08
CA PHE A 22 -2.15 -25.86 -39.65
C PHE A 22 -1.47 -24.53 -39.37
N ALA A 23 -0.46 -24.16 -40.15
CA ALA A 23 0.21 -22.89 -40.04
C ALA A 23 -0.70 -21.69 -40.35
N ILE A 24 -1.55 -21.82 -41.36
CA ILE A 24 -2.54 -20.81 -41.73
C ILE A 24 -3.65 -20.73 -40.67
N SER A 25 -4.18 -21.88 -40.19
CA SER A 25 -5.24 -21.90 -39.19
C SER A 25 -4.76 -21.39 -37.82
N SER A 26 -3.53 -21.67 -37.45
CA SER A 26 -2.94 -21.14 -36.21
C SER A 26 -2.69 -19.63 -36.27
N HIS A 27 -2.42 -19.09 -37.48
CA HIS A 27 -2.28 -17.65 -37.69
C HIS A 27 -3.63 -16.90 -37.60
N TRP A 28 -4.74 -17.59 -37.91
CA TRP A 28 -6.10 -17.02 -37.81
C TRP A 28 -6.70 -17.17 -36.42
N PHE A 29 -6.20 -18.08 -35.59
CA PHE A 29 -6.77 -18.34 -34.28
C PHE A 29 -6.14 -17.54 -33.13
N TYR A 30 -5.03 -16.86 -33.41
CA TYR A 30 -4.50 -15.84 -32.50
C TYR A 30 -4.54 -14.48 -33.20
N PRO A 31 -5.65 -13.75 -33.10
CA PRO A 31 -5.58 -12.33 -33.36
C PRO A 31 -4.70 -11.74 -32.24
N VAL A 32 -3.43 -11.56 -32.54
CA VAL A 32 -2.58 -10.65 -31.77
C VAL A 32 -3.04 -9.23 -32.11
N HIS A 33 -4.35 -9.01 -31.97
CA HIS A 33 -4.88 -7.68 -31.86
C HIS A 33 -4.49 -7.22 -30.47
N GLY A 34 -3.30 -6.67 -30.41
CA GLY A 34 -3.00 -5.54 -29.57
C GLY A 34 -3.75 -5.54 -28.24
N TYR A 35 -3.41 -6.42 -27.31
CA TYR A 35 -3.44 -6.03 -25.91
C TYR A 35 -2.38 -4.94 -25.70
N ARG A 36 -2.53 -3.87 -26.47
CA ARG A 36 -2.04 -2.54 -26.04
C ARG A 36 -3.10 -2.03 -25.06
N VAL A 37 -3.49 -2.92 -24.14
CA VAL A 37 -4.28 -2.56 -23.00
C VAL A 37 -3.39 -1.66 -22.17
N GLN A 38 -3.57 -0.37 -22.36
CA GLN A 38 -3.94 0.45 -21.22
C GLN A 38 -3.03 0.28 -19.99
N THR A 39 -1.76 -0.09 -20.23
CA THR A 39 -0.74 0.09 -19.21
C THR A 39 -0.75 1.55 -18.75
N ARG A 40 -1.14 2.51 -19.61
CA ARG A 40 -1.34 3.90 -19.23
C ARG A 40 -2.52 4.08 -18.27
N ALA A 41 -3.67 3.48 -18.54
CA ALA A 41 -4.85 3.64 -17.69
C ALA A 41 -4.67 2.88 -16.34
N ILE A 42 -3.99 1.73 -16.36
CA ILE A 42 -3.62 1.02 -15.13
C ILE A 42 -2.57 1.81 -14.35
N GLN A 43 -1.58 2.36 -15.03
CA GLN A 43 -0.55 3.20 -14.43
C GLN A 43 -1.15 4.49 -13.84
N GLU A 44 -2.06 5.14 -14.55
CA GLU A 44 -2.78 6.31 -14.06
C GLU A 44 -3.69 5.96 -12.88
N ASN A 45 -4.44 4.86 -12.94
CA ASN A 45 -5.27 4.40 -11.82
C ASN A 45 -4.45 4.03 -10.58
N LEU A 46 -3.28 3.41 -10.74
CA LEU A 46 -2.37 3.13 -9.64
C LEU A 46 -1.76 4.41 -9.05
N LEU A 47 -1.46 5.40 -9.89
CA LEU A 47 -0.99 6.72 -9.43
C LEU A 47 -2.09 7.50 -8.70
N TYR A 48 -3.34 7.44 -9.18
CA TYR A 48 -4.49 8.05 -8.50
C TYR A 48 -4.81 7.33 -7.19
N ALA A 49 -4.87 5.99 -7.18
CA ALA A 49 -5.10 5.21 -5.97
C ALA A 49 -4.01 5.44 -4.91
N GLY A 50 -2.75 5.56 -5.32
CA GLY A 50 -1.64 5.88 -4.42
C GLY A 50 -1.70 7.31 -3.88
N ARG A 51 -2.17 8.27 -4.69
CA ARG A 51 -2.30 9.68 -4.29
C ARG A 51 -3.45 9.89 -3.32
N ASP A 52 -4.61 9.31 -3.58
CA ASP A 52 -5.78 9.41 -2.71
C ASP A 52 -5.53 8.77 -1.34
N GLN A 53 -4.82 7.64 -1.32
CA GLN A 53 -4.44 6.98 -0.06
C GLN A 53 -3.46 7.85 0.75
N THR A 54 -2.51 8.50 0.10
CA THR A 54 -1.52 9.36 0.78
C THR A 54 -2.16 10.67 1.28
N GLU A 55 -3.06 11.26 0.51
CA GLU A 55 -3.80 12.45 0.88
C GLU A 55 -4.76 12.17 2.04
N ASN A 56 -5.53 11.07 1.95
CA ASN A 56 -6.42 10.63 3.02
C ASN A 56 -5.65 10.28 4.30
N THR A 57 -4.49 9.64 4.19
CA THR A 57 -3.62 9.35 5.35
C THR A 57 -3.03 10.63 5.96
N ARG A 58 -2.75 11.67 5.15
CA ARG A 58 -2.33 12.97 5.67
C ARG A 58 -3.44 13.70 6.39
N GLN A 59 -4.67 13.68 5.87
CA GLN A 59 -5.85 14.29 6.51
C GLN A 59 -6.19 13.60 7.82
N LEU A 60 -6.09 12.27 7.89
CA LEU A 60 -6.27 11.50 9.12
C LEU A 60 -5.18 11.76 10.18
N ARG A 61 -4.01 12.25 9.77
CA ARG A 61 -2.92 12.63 10.69
C ARG A 61 -3.03 14.03 11.25
N THR A 62 -3.88 14.87 10.68
CA THR A 62 -4.05 16.25 11.16
C THR A 62 -5.14 16.29 12.21
N LEU A 63 -4.80 16.79 13.39
CA LEU A 63 -5.77 17.05 14.45
C LEU A 63 -6.73 18.15 14.02
N LEU A 64 -8.01 17.97 14.30
CA LEU A 64 -9.01 19.00 14.11
C LEU A 64 -8.79 20.13 15.12
N PRO A 65 -9.17 21.38 14.81
CA PRO A 65 -9.10 22.48 15.77
C PRO A 65 -9.88 22.13 17.05
N GLY A 66 -9.20 22.17 18.18
CA GLY A 66 -9.78 21.83 19.50
C GLY A 66 -9.81 20.33 19.83
N GLU A 67 -9.34 19.46 18.93
CA GLU A 67 -9.20 18.03 19.24
C GLU A 67 -7.98 17.80 20.14
N THR A 68 -8.17 17.01 21.20
CA THR A 68 -7.10 16.61 22.11
C THR A 68 -6.99 15.09 22.20
N ILE A 69 -5.78 14.58 22.26
CA ILE A 69 -5.48 13.16 22.36
C ILE A 69 -5.19 12.80 23.81
N ASN A 70 -5.89 11.78 24.31
CA ASN A 70 -5.60 11.24 25.63
C ASN A 70 -4.39 10.30 25.56
N ILE A 71 -3.26 10.73 26.14
CA ILE A 71 -1.99 9.98 26.05
C ILE A 71 -2.02 8.65 26.81
N ASN A 72 -2.95 8.46 27.74
CA ASN A 72 -3.08 7.21 28.48
C ASN A 72 -3.87 6.13 27.75
N THR A 73 -4.75 6.51 26.83
CA THR A 73 -5.66 5.56 26.16
C THR A 73 -5.46 5.50 24.64
N ALA A 74 -4.77 6.50 24.07
CA ALA A 74 -4.54 6.57 22.63
C ALA A 74 -3.70 5.37 22.13
N ASP A 75 -4.03 4.88 20.94
CA ASP A 75 -3.20 3.92 20.20
C ASP A 75 -2.05 4.62 19.47
N ALA A 76 -1.15 3.84 18.86
CA ALA A 76 -0.01 4.37 18.14
C ALA A 76 -0.43 5.27 16.96
N ALA A 77 -1.52 4.94 16.27
CA ALA A 77 -2.01 5.72 15.14
C ALA A 77 -2.54 7.10 15.58
N ALA A 78 -3.28 7.15 16.68
CA ALA A 78 -3.75 8.40 17.27
C ALA A 78 -2.57 9.27 17.74
N LEU A 79 -1.59 8.69 18.45
CA LEU A 79 -0.41 9.40 18.90
C LEU A 79 0.42 9.99 17.75
N GLN A 80 0.51 9.30 16.62
CA GLN A 80 1.21 9.80 15.43
C GLN A 80 0.53 10.99 14.75
N ARG A 81 -0.68 11.36 15.14
CA ARG A 81 -1.36 12.59 14.72
C ARG A 81 -0.79 13.83 15.39
N LEU A 82 -0.11 13.67 16.52
CA LEU A 82 0.57 14.76 17.22
C LEU A 82 1.77 15.25 16.38
N PRO A 83 1.96 16.58 16.27
CA PRO A 83 3.07 17.14 15.53
C PRO A 83 4.41 16.73 16.14
N GLY A 84 5.30 16.15 15.32
CA GLY A 84 6.62 15.68 15.76
C GLY A 84 6.65 14.30 16.41
N ILE A 85 5.50 13.63 16.57
CA ILE A 85 5.43 12.27 17.08
C ILE A 85 5.30 11.29 15.88
N GLY A 86 6.38 10.55 15.62
CA GLY A 86 6.42 9.50 14.61
C GLY A 86 6.20 8.10 15.20
N PRO A 87 6.34 7.04 14.37
CA PRO A 87 6.15 5.66 14.81
C PRO A 87 6.99 5.30 16.04
N ALA A 88 8.28 5.62 16.03
CA ALA A 88 9.17 5.28 17.13
C ALA A 88 8.78 5.95 18.46
N LEU A 89 8.42 7.26 18.42
CA LEU A 89 8.01 7.97 19.63
C LEU A 89 6.64 7.53 20.14
N SER A 90 5.70 7.21 19.25
CA SER A 90 4.39 6.68 19.66
C SER A 90 4.51 5.33 20.37
N GLU A 91 5.39 4.45 19.89
CA GLU A 91 5.68 3.18 20.56
C GLU A 91 6.35 3.38 21.92
N GLN A 92 7.28 4.33 22.03
CA GLN A 92 7.93 4.65 23.30
C GLN A 92 6.96 5.24 24.31
N ILE A 93 6.00 6.07 23.90
CA ILE A 93 4.94 6.59 24.79
C ILE A 93 4.10 5.45 25.33
N ILE A 94 3.68 4.50 24.46
CA ILE A 94 2.90 3.33 24.88
C ILE A 94 3.72 2.45 25.82
N HIS A 95 4.95 2.12 25.44
CA HIS A 95 5.83 1.31 26.27
C HIS A 95 6.06 1.93 27.66
N HIS A 96 6.31 3.24 27.71
CA HIS A 96 6.53 3.94 28.99
C HIS A 96 5.30 3.85 29.90
N ARG A 97 4.07 4.06 29.37
CA ARG A 97 2.87 3.92 30.20
C ARG A 97 2.57 2.50 30.67
N GLU A 98 3.01 1.49 29.90
CA GLU A 98 2.87 0.07 30.26
C GLU A 98 3.87 -0.38 31.31
N THR A 99 5.08 0.23 31.34
CA THR A 99 6.14 -0.16 32.26
C THR A 99 6.20 0.73 33.52
N GLU A 100 6.01 2.03 33.36
CA GLU A 100 6.12 3.04 34.42
C GLU A 100 4.77 3.51 34.97
N GLY A 101 3.67 3.07 34.32
CA GLY A 101 2.31 3.46 34.69
C GLY A 101 1.78 4.69 33.93
N PHE A 102 0.52 5.03 34.20
CA PHE A 102 -0.16 6.14 33.52
C PHE A 102 0.50 7.49 33.82
N TYR A 103 0.45 8.37 32.81
CA TYR A 103 0.80 9.76 32.97
C TYR A 103 -0.23 10.47 33.82
N LEU A 104 0.21 11.17 34.86
CA LEU A 104 -0.67 11.93 35.75
C LEU A 104 -0.86 13.36 35.26
N ARG A 105 0.14 13.89 34.57
CA ARG A 105 0.15 15.24 33.98
C ARG A 105 0.71 15.18 32.57
N PRO A 106 0.34 16.11 31.67
CA PRO A 106 0.91 16.18 30.34
C PRO A 106 2.45 16.28 30.34
N GLU A 107 3.03 16.95 31.32
CA GLU A 107 4.47 17.15 31.46
C GLU A 107 5.22 15.84 31.70
N ASP A 108 4.56 14.82 32.22
CA ASP A 108 5.16 13.50 32.44
C ASP A 108 5.65 12.84 31.12
N LEU A 109 5.13 13.31 29.96
CA LEU A 109 5.64 12.87 28.65
C LEU A 109 7.14 13.19 28.43
N MET A 110 7.67 14.22 29.09
CA MET A 110 9.09 14.53 28.99
C MET A 110 10.00 13.47 29.62
N ARG A 111 9.44 12.51 30.37
CA ARG A 111 10.16 11.33 30.88
C ARG A 111 10.40 10.27 29.81
N VAL A 112 9.65 10.33 28.68
CA VAL A 112 9.83 9.42 27.56
C VAL A 112 11.08 9.79 26.79
N PRO A 113 12.01 8.85 26.56
CA PRO A 113 13.21 9.10 25.77
C PRO A 113 12.85 9.66 24.37
N GLY A 114 13.46 10.78 23.99
CA GLY A 114 13.20 11.47 22.71
C GLY A 114 12.10 12.53 22.75
N ILE A 115 11.39 12.70 23.87
CA ILE A 115 10.45 13.80 24.09
C ILE A 115 11.06 14.80 25.05
N GLY A 116 11.71 15.80 24.50
CA GLY A 116 12.23 16.93 25.27
C GLY A 116 11.27 18.12 25.31
N GLU A 117 11.69 19.19 25.99
CA GLU A 117 10.90 20.42 26.14
C GLU A 117 10.42 21.00 24.82
N LYS A 118 11.27 20.96 23.77
CA LYS A 118 10.92 21.45 22.43
C LYS A 118 9.76 20.66 21.81
N THR A 119 9.80 19.33 21.88
CA THR A 119 8.71 18.48 21.36
C THR A 119 7.47 18.67 22.21
N PHE A 120 7.61 18.67 23.53
CA PHE A 120 6.51 18.86 24.44
C PHE A 120 5.79 20.21 24.24
N SER A 121 6.51 21.31 24.08
CA SER A 121 5.92 22.63 23.86
C SER A 121 5.03 22.71 22.61
N ILE A 122 5.32 21.89 21.59
CA ILE A 122 4.54 21.82 20.35
C ILE A 122 3.25 21.03 20.55
N ILE A 123 3.29 19.95 21.35
CA ILE A 123 2.17 19.01 21.48
C ILE A 123 1.27 19.26 22.68
N ARG A 124 1.70 20.06 23.66
CA ARG A 124 0.99 20.25 24.94
C ARG A 124 -0.47 20.66 24.79
N ASP A 125 -0.78 21.47 23.79
CA ASP A 125 -2.14 21.98 23.54
C ASP A 125 -3.06 20.96 22.87
N TYR A 126 -2.47 19.85 22.39
CA TYR A 126 -3.16 18.74 21.68
C TYR A 126 -3.28 17.47 22.52
N ILE A 127 -2.79 17.51 23.77
CA ILE A 127 -2.78 16.33 24.64
C ILE A 127 -3.57 16.56 25.91
N ARG A 128 -4.11 15.46 26.45
CA ARG A 128 -4.74 15.46 27.77
C ARG A 128 -4.43 14.16 28.51
N VAL A 129 -4.53 14.18 29.81
CA VAL A 129 -4.52 13.03 30.73
C VAL A 129 -5.89 12.90 31.37
N GLY A 130 -6.36 11.69 31.63
CA GLY A 130 -7.65 11.43 32.29
C GLY A 130 -8.80 11.07 31.34
N GLY A 131 -9.87 10.50 31.91
CA GLY A 131 -11.06 10.08 31.20
C GLY A 131 -11.91 11.28 30.76
N ASN A 132 -12.81 11.06 29.78
CA ASN A 132 -13.85 11.98 29.43
C ASN A 132 -14.74 12.22 30.70
N SER A 133 -14.81 13.45 31.12
CA SER A 133 -15.90 13.90 32.01
C SER A 133 -17.13 14.05 31.19
#